data_7c80c17e45505f3da704e3ada61d0e78
#
_entry.id   7c80c17e45505f3da704e3ada61d0e78
#
_cell.length_a   1.000
_cell.length_b   1.000
_cell.length_c   1.000
_cell.angle_alpha   90.00
_cell.angle_beta   90.00
_cell.angle_gamma   90.00
#
_symmetry.space_group_name_H-M   'P 1'
#
loop_
_entity.id
_entity.type
_entity.pdbx_description
1 polymer ?
#
loop_
_entity_poly.entity_id
_entity_poly.type
_entity_poly.pdbx_seq_one_letter_code
_entity_poly.pdbx_strand_id
1 'polypeptide(L)'
;MTSTPHTHVEPPGLTAEDAGYHHTLKPRQLQMIAIGGAIGTGLFLGAGGRLHNAGPGLFLVYLICGGFVFLILRALGELVLHRPSSGSFVSYAREFLGEKAAYVAGWMYFLNWAMTSIVDSTAIATYFHYWSAFDAIPQWLIALIALAIVLSMNLISVTLFGELEFWAALIKVVALVTFLVVGTVFLAGRFKVDGQSTGFSVIADHGGLFPTGLFSLVIVTSGVIFAYAAVE
;
A
#
# COMPACT_ATOMS: atom_id res chain seq x y z
N MET A 1 -2.01 62.92 -12.88
CA MET A 1 -1.54 61.53 -13.02
C MET A 1 -1.48 60.96 -11.61
N THR A 2 -2.56 60.31 -11.19
CA THR A 2 -2.71 59.69 -9.88
C THR A 2 -2.41 58.18 -10.04
N SER A 3 -1.27 57.75 -9.48
CA SER A 3 -0.89 56.36 -9.42
C SER A 3 -1.79 55.60 -8.46
N THR A 4 -2.58 54.67 -8.97
CA THR A 4 -3.32 53.69 -8.14
C THR A 4 -2.33 52.75 -7.47
N PRO A 5 -2.41 52.53 -6.16
CA PRO A 5 -1.59 51.57 -5.49
C PRO A 5 -2.06 50.16 -5.90
N HIS A 6 -1.14 49.38 -6.48
CA HIS A 6 -1.34 47.95 -6.66
C HIS A 6 -1.42 47.32 -5.27
N THR A 7 -2.61 46.97 -4.83
CA THR A 7 -2.81 46.12 -3.68
C THR A 7 -2.22 44.75 -4.04
N HIS A 8 -1.03 44.44 -3.52
CA HIS A 8 -0.55 43.08 -3.42
C HIS A 8 -1.56 42.32 -2.56
N VAL A 9 -2.37 41.49 -3.19
CA VAL A 9 -3.12 40.45 -2.49
C VAL A 9 -2.06 39.48 -2.00
N GLU A 10 -1.70 39.56 -0.72
CA GLU A 10 -0.92 38.48 -0.10
C GLU A 10 -1.68 37.17 -0.31
N PRO A 11 -0.99 36.12 -0.76
CA PRO A 11 -1.59 34.80 -0.81
C PRO A 11 -2.14 34.47 0.58
N PRO A 12 -3.28 33.77 0.70
CA PRO A 12 -3.88 33.43 1.98
C PRO A 12 -2.78 32.83 2.87
N GLY A 13 -2.53 33.45 4.00
CA GLY A 13 -1.41 33.17 4.88
C GLY A 13 -1.36 31.68 5.19
N LEU A 14 -0.17 31.09 5.02
CA LEU A 14 0.13 29.74 5.49
C LEU A 14 -0.40 29.63 6.92
N THR A 15 -1.27 28.68 7.17
CA THR A 15 -1.75 28.42 8.53
C THR A 15 -0.55 28.03 9.40
N ALA A 16 -0.63 28.22 10.72
CA ALA A 16 0.44 27.80 11.62
C ALA A 16 0.83 26.33 11.46
N GLU A 17 -0.06 25.51 10.91
CA GLU A 17 0.16 24.12 10.54
C GLU A 17 1.11 23.96 9.34
N ASP A 18 1.15 24.91 8.41
CA ASP A 18 1.99 24.87 7.21
C ASP A 18 3.38 25.47 7.44
N ALA A 19 3.57 26.25 8.49
CA ALA A 19 4.82 26.98 8.79
C ALA A 19 6.01 26.07 9.17
N GLY A 20 5.79 24.77 9.41
CA GLY A 20 6.81 23.79 9.78
C GLY A 20 7.25 22.83 8.69
N TYR A 21 6.66 22.90 7.46
CA TYR A 21 6.95 21.93 6.39
C TYR A 21 8.15 22.36 5.54
N HIS A 22 9.19 21.52 5.56
CA HIS A 22 10.34 21.65 4.67
C HIS A 22 10.26 20.57 3.58
N HIS A 23 10.41 20.96 2.31
CA HIS A 23 10.51 20.03 1.18
C HIS A 23 11.87 19.32 1.20
N THR A 24 11.98 18.23 1.96
CA THR A 24 13.22 17.46 2.10
C THR A 24 13.33 16.30 1.11
N LEU A 25 12.19 15.80 0.60
CA LEU A 25 12.15 14.67 -0.32
C LEU A 25 12.14 15.12 -1.78
N LYS A 26 12.89 14.41 -2.62
CA LYS A 26 12.93 14.66 -4.07
C LYS A 26 11.71 14.02 -4.75
N PRO A 27 11.21 14.56 -5.90
CA PRO A 27 10.05 14.00 -6.61
C PRO A 27 10.18 12.50 -6.91
N ARG A 28 11.37 12.00 -7.27
CA ARG A 28 11.62 10.58 -7.50
C ARG A 28 11.37 9.72 -6.26
N GLN A 29 11.72 10.22 -5.08
CA GLN A 29 11.51 9.51 -3.81
C GLN A 29 10.02 9.45 -3.50
N LEU A 30 9.29 10.56 -3.64
CA LEU A 30 7.83 10.60 -3.45
C LEU A 30 7.09 9.62 -4.38
N GLN A 31 7.46 9.58 -5.66
CA GLN A 31 6.84 8.64 -6.61
C GLN A 31 7.12 7.19 -6.24
N MET A 32 8.35 6.87 -5.84
CA MET A 32 8.69 5.50 -5.44
C MET A 32 8.11 5.12 -4.09
N ILE A 33 7.99 6.04 -3.14
CA ILE A 33 7.28 5.83 -1.87
C ILE A 33 5.81 5.51 -2.14
N ALA A 34 5.14 6.26 -3.03
CA ALA A 34 3.75 6.01 -3.39
C ALA A 34 3.55 4.63 -4.04
N ILE A 35 4.42 4.24 -4.98
CA ILE A 35 4.39 2.93 -5.63
C ILE A 35 4.74 1.82 -4.62
N GLY A 36 5.80 2.02 -3.84
CA GLY A 36 6.29 1.05 -2.87
C GLY A 36 5.32 0.85 -1.70
N GLY A 37 4.62 1.90 -1.28
CA GLY A 37 3.57 1.83 -0.27
C GLY A 37 2.41 0.94 -0.71
N ALA A 38 1.98 1.06 -1.97
CA ALA A 38 0.93 0.22 -2.54
C ALA A 38 1.34 -1.27 -2.67
N ILE A 39 2.64 -1.57 -2.70
CA ILE A 39 3.18 -2.92 -2.82
C ILE A 39 3.69 -3.38 -1.44
N GLY A 40 2.79 -3.92 -0.63
CA GLY A 40 3.07 -4.35 0.74
C GLY A 40 2.83 -5.83 1.00
N THR A 41 2.82 -6.20 2.28
CA THR A 41 2.52 -7.55 2.79
C THR A 41 1.13 -8.01 2.39
N GLY A 42 0.18 -7.10 2.25
CA GLY A 42 -1.15 -7.38 1.71
C GLY A 42 -1.09 -8.08 0.35
N LEU A 43 -0.18 -7.67 -0.53
CA LEU A 43 0.02 -8.34 -1.82
C LEU A 43 0.91 -9.59 -1.68
N PHE A 44 2.13 -9.44 -1.17
CA PHE A 44 3.11 -10.53 -1.19
C PHE A 44 2.75 -11.71 -0.27
N LEU A 45 2.36 -11.45 0.97
CA LEU A 45 2.01 -12.50 1.92
C LEU A 45 0.56 -12.96 1.75
N GLY A 46 -0.34 -12.02 1.54
CA GLY A 46 -1.78 -12.29 1.58
C GLY A 46 -2.36 -12.84 0.27
N ALA A 47 -1.72 -12.63 -0.88
CA ALA A 47 -2.30 -13.00 -2.18
C ALA A 47 -2.46 -14.52 -2.36
N GLY A 48 -1.49 -15.32 -1.89
CA GLY A 48 -1.55 -16.78 -2.00
C GLY A 48 -2.75 -17.38 -1.28
N GLY A 49 -2.96 -17.00 -0.02
CA GLY A 49 -4.11 -17.45 0.79
C GLY A 49 -5.45 -16.99 0.19
N ARG A 50 -5.52 -15.76 -0.29
CA ARG A 50 -6.74 -15.24 -0.96
C ARG A 50 -7.01 -15.98 -2.27
N LEU A 51 -5.97 -16.28 -3.07
CA LEU A 51 -6.12 -17.05 -4.31
C LEU A 51 -6.60 -18.47 -4.02
N HIS A 52 -6.08 -19.10 -2.97
CA HIS A 52 -6.54 -20.42 -2.52
C HIS A 52 -8.03 -20.42 -2.15
N ASN A 53 -8.47 -19.38 -1.42
CA ASN A 53 -9.84 -19.30 -0.92
C ASN A 53 -10.86 -18.86 -1.97
N ALA A 54 -10.49 -17.98 -2.90
CA ALA A 54 -11.41 -17.37 -3.89
C ALA A 54 -11.25 -17.95 -5.29
N GLY A 55 -10.16 -18.64 -5.56
CA GLY A 55 -9.83 -19.11 -6.89
C GLY A 55 -9.45 -17.99 -7.87
N PRO A 56 -9.41 -18.30 -9.17
CA PRO A 56 -9.01 -17.34 -10.22
C PRO A 56 -9.86 -16.08 -10.26
N GLY A 57 -11.14 -16.14 -9.85
CA GLY A 57 -12.04 -14.97 -9.78
C GLY A 57 -11.54 -13.83 -8.88
N LEU A 58 -10.52 -14.07 -8.06
CA LEU A 58 -9.88 -13.07 -7.21
C LEU A 58 -9.44 -11.81 -8.00
N PHE A 59 -9.03 -11.95 -9.27
CA PHE A 59 -8.63 -10.80 -10.09
C PHE A 59 -9.77 -9.78 -10.27
N LEU A 60 -11.04 -10.24 -10.32
CA LEU A 60 -12.20 -9.36 -10.41
C LEU A 60 -12.36 -8.51 -9.14
N VAL A 61 -12.10 -9.11 -7.97
CA VAL A 61 -12.14 -8.38 -6.69
C VAL A 61 -11.07 -7.29 -6.69
N TYR A 62 -9.84 -7.60 -7.12
CA TYR A 62 -8.79 -6.59 -7.26
C TYR A 62 -9.17 -5.50 -8.25
N LEU A 63 -9.76 -5.85 -9.40
CA LEU A 63 -10.18 -4.89 -10.42
C LEU A 63 -11.25 -3.93 -9.88
N ILE A 64 -12.28 -4.46 -9.22
CA ILE A 64 -13.38 -3.67 -8.66
C ILE A 64 -12.87 -2.78 -7.51
N CYS A 65 -12.14 -3.34 -6.55
CA CYS A 65 -11.56 -2.57 -5.45
C CYS A 65 -10.60 -1.49 -5.96
N GLY A 66 -9.74 -1.82 -6.92
CA GLY A 66 -8.82 -0.85 -7.54
C GLY A 66 -9.55 0.29 -8.25
N GLY A 67 -10.66 -0.01 -8.91
CA GLY A 67 -11.54 1.02 -9.50
C GLY A 67 -12.10 1.99 -8.44
N PHE A 68 -12.60 1.48 -7.32
CA PHE A 68 -13.06 2.31 -6.21
C PHE A 68 -11.92 3.13 -5.57
N VAL A 69 -10.77 2.51 -5.33
CA VAL A 69 -9.59 3.19 -4.79
C VAL A 69 -9.16 4.32 -5.72
N PHE A 70 -9.12 4.08 -7.03
CA PHE A 70 -8.80 5.11 -8.02
C PHE A 70 -9.75 6.32 -7.94
N LEU A 71 -11.06 6.07 -7.81
CA LEU A 71 -12.05 7.15 -7.67
C LEU A 71 -11.86 7.94 -6.37
N ILE A 72 -11.58 7.25 -5.25
CA ILE A 72 -11.32 7.88 -3.96
C ILE A 72 -10.05 8.76 -4.03
N LEU A 73 -8.96 8.22 -4.60
CA LEU A 73 -7.71 8.97 -4.73
C LEU A 73 -7.85 10.18 -5.67
N ARG A 74 -8.64 10.03 -6.74
CA ARG A 74 -8.94 11.15 -7.63
C ARG A 74 -9.68 12.26 -6.88
N ALA A 75 -10.72 11.91 -6.11
CA ALA A 75 -11.47 12.86 -5.30
C ALA A 75 -10.59 13.54 -4.24
N LEU A 76 -9.73 12.77 -3.57
CA LEU A 76 -8.75 13.32 -2.62
C LEU A 76 -7.77 14.28 -3.31
N GLY A 77 -7.27 13.92 -4.50
CA GLY A 77 -6.39 14.77 -5.29
C GLY A 77 -7.03 16.11 -5.68
N GLU A 78 -8.32 16.12 -6.05
CA GLU A 78 -9.06 17.34 -6.33
C GLU A 78 -9.21 18.24 -5.07
N LEU A 79 -9.44 17.64 -3.90
CA LEU A 79 -9.48 18.36 -2.62
C LEU A 79 -8.12 18.98 -2.26
N VAL A 80 -7.04 18.21 -2.43
CA VAL A 80 -5.67 18.68 -2.16
C VAL A 80 -5.29 19.84 -3.09
N LEU A 81 -5.66 19.78 -4.36
CA LEU A 81 -5.40 20.87 -5.33
C LEU A 81 -6.22 22.12 -5.02
N HIS A 82 -7.44 21.95 -4.53
CA HIS A 82 -8.30 23.07 -4.17
C HIS A 82 -7.84 23.76 -2.87
N ARG A 83 -7.46 22.97 -1.87
CA ARG A 83 -7.01 23.48 -0.56
C ARG A 83 -5.96 22.55 0.05
N PRO A 84 -4.67 22.80 -0.18
CA PRO A 84 -3.61 22.01 0.44
C PRO A 84 -3.73 22.03 1.96
N SER A 85 -3.65 20.87 2.60
CA SER A 85 -3.70 20.72 4.06
C SER A 85 -2.73 19.63 4.52
N SER A 86 -2.00 19.91 5.59
CA SER A 86 -1.09 18.95 6.22
C SER A 86 -1.79 17.77 6.87
N GLY A 87 -3.06 17.94 7.27
CA GLY A 87 -3.88 16.90 7.88
C GLY A 87 -4.54 15.96 6.87
N SER A 88 -4.30 16.13 5.55
CA SER A 88 -4.85 15.29 4.48
C SER A 88 -6.37 15.11 4.63
N PHE A 89 -6.88 13.88 4.41
CA PHE A 89 -8.33 13.59 4.45
C PHE A 89 -8.98 13.86 5.81
N VAL A 90 -8.23 13.83 6.92
CA VAL A 90 -8.77 14.15 8.27
C VAL A 90 -9.14 15.63 8.37
N SER A 91 -8.35 16.52 7.76
CA SER A 91 -8.67 17.96 7.71
C SER A 91 -9.92 18.22 6.88
N TYR A 92 -10.07 17.54 5.75
CA TYR A 92 -11.28 17.65 4.93
C TYR A 92 -12.51 17.07 5.62
N ALA A 93 -12.35 15.93 6.34
CA ALA A 93 -13.42 15.40 7.17
C ALA A 93 -13.87 16.40 8.24
N ARG A 94 -12.93 17.13 8.86
CA ARG A 94 -13.25 18.20 9.84
C ARG A 94 -14.05 19.32 9.20
N GLU A 95 -13.62 19.77 8.03
CA GLU A 95 -14.24 20.89 7.32
C GLU A 95 -15.66 20.57 6.82
N PHE A 96 -15.84 19.41 6.18
CA PHE A 96 -17.11 19.07 5.52
C PHE A 96 -18.08 18.26 6.38
N LEU A 97 -17.58 17.47 7.31
CA LEU A 97 -18.35 16.53 8.15
C LEU A 97 -18.34 16.87 9.63
N GLY A 98 -17.46 17.81 10.04
CA GLY A 98 -17.34 18.30 11.41
C GLY A 98 -16.36 17.53 12.28
N GLU A 99 -16.15 18.03 13.51
CA GLU A 99 -15.14 17.54 14.46
C GLU A 99 -15.29 16.06 14.82
N LYS A 100 -16.52 15.57 14.98
CA LYS A 100 -16.77 14.16 15.35
C LYS A 100 -16.30 13.21 14.25
N ALA A 101 -16.56 13.55 12.98
CA ALA A 101 -16.10 12.75 11.84
C ALA A 101 -14.57 12.76 11.73
N ALA A 102 -13.95 13.92 11.90
CA ALA A 102 -12.49 14.05 11.90
C ALA A 102 -11.83 13.24 13.02
N TYR A 103 -12.40 13.27 14.22
CA TYR A 103 -11.93 12.47 15.35
C TYR A 103 -11.96 10.97 15.04
N VAL A 104 -13.09 10.48 14.53
CA VAL A 104 -13.22 9.06 14.15
C VAL A 104 -12.26 8.71 13.04
N ALA A 105 -12.17 9.52 11.97
CA ALA A 105 -11.27 9.29 10.85
C ALA A 105 -9.80 9.23 11.29
N GLY A 106 -9.36 10.16 12.16
CA GLY A 106 -8.00 10.19 12.69
C GLY A 106 -7.66 8.96 13.53
N TRP A 107 -8.58 8.54 14.42
CA TRP A 107 -8.38 7.34 15.23
C TRP A 107 -8.38 6.06 14.39
N MET A 108 -9.27 5.95 13.40
CA MET A 108 -9.29 4.81 12.48
C MET A 108 -8.00 4.72 11.66
N TYR A 109 -7.48 5.86 11.22
CA TYR A 109 -6.21 5.93 10.51
C TYR A 109 -5.03 5.51 11.39
N PHE A 110 -4.97 6.02 12.62
CA PHE A 110 -3.96 5.61 13.60
C PHE A 110 -4.00 4.10 13.87
N LEU A 111 -5.19 3.54 14.12
CA LEU A 111 -5.35 2.10 14.34
C LEU A 111 -4.95 1.29 13.12
N ASN A 112 -5.30 1.75 11.91
CA ASN A 112 -4.91 1.08 10.67
C ASN A 112 -3.38 0.94 10.59
N TRP A 113 -2.64 2.03 10.81
CA TRP A 113 -1.18 1.99 10.75
C TRP A 113 -0.54 1.20 11.90
N ALA A 114 -1.10 1.27 13.09
CA ALA A 114 -0.65 0.45 14.22
C ALA A 114 -0.82 -1.06 13.91
N MET A 115 -1.97 -1.46 13.39
CA MET A 115 -2.22 -2.86 13.00
C MET A 115 -1.34 -3.28 11.82
N THR A 116 -1.15 -2.42 10.82
CA THR A 116 -0.25 -2.67 9.68
C THR A 116 1.18 -2.93 10.17
N SER A 117 1.69 -2.14 11.12
CA SER A 117 3.03 -2.32 11.68
C SER A 117 3.18 -3.68 12.37
N ILE A 118 2.14 -4.17 13.05
CA ILE A 118 2.12 -5.51 13.65
C ILE A 118 2.16 -6.59 12.57
N VAL A 119 1.33 -6.45 11.54
CA VAL A 119 1.28 -7.40 10.40
C VAL A 119 2.63 -7.45 9.68
N ASP A 120 3.22 -6.30 9.39
CA ASP A 120 4.50 -6.22 8.66
C ASP A 120 5.64 -6.83 9.47
N SER A 121 5.73 -6.53 10.78
CA SER A 121 6.73 -7.11 11.67
C SER A 121 6.58 -8.64 11.77
N THR A 122 5.35 -9.14 11.83
CA THR A 122 5.06 -10.57 11.86
C THR A 122 5.40 -11.24 10.52
N ALA A 123 5.10 -10.56 9.41
CA ALA A 123 5.43 -11.04 8.06
C ALA A 123 6.95 -11.19 7.87
N ILE A 124 7.73 -10.19 8.30
CA ILE A 124 9.20 -10.26 8.26
C ILE A 124 9.68 -11.50 9.01
N ALA A 125 9.21 -11.71 10.23
CA ALA A 125 9.60 -12.88 11.02
C ALA A 125 9.20 -14.20 10.34
N THR A 126 8.03 -14.26 9.72
CA THR A 126 7.58 -15.44 8.94
C THR A 126 8.49 -15.70 7.73
N TYR A 127 8.91 -14.66 7.02
CA TYR A 127 9.82 -14.80 5.90
C TYR A 127 11.20 -15.30 6.33
N PHE A 128 11.73 -14.83 7.46
CA PHE A 128 13.02 -15.32 7.97
C PHE A 128 12.98 -16.81 8.30
N HIS A 129 11.89 -17.33 8.85
CA HIS A 129 11.70 -18.76 9.11
C HIS A 129 11.60 -19.64 7.85
N TYR A 130 11.56 -19.05 6.66
CA TYR A 130 11.72 -19.81 5.42
C TYR A 130 13.13 -20.45 5.30
N TRP A 131 14.14 -19.87 5.94
CA TRP A 131 15.48 -20.40 6.00
C TRP A 131 15.72 -21.10 7.33
N SER A 132 16.04 -22.39 7.29
CA SER A 132 16.25 -23.23 8.48
C SER A 132 17.29 -22.69 9.46
N ALA A 133 18.19 -21.83 9.00
CA ALA A 133 19.16 -21.16 9.88
C ALA A 133 18.52 -20.29 10.96
N PHE A 134 17.26 -19.87 10.77
CA PHE A 134 16.54 -19.02 11.72
C PHE A 134 15.51 -19.78 12.56
N ASP A 135 15.32 -21.08 12.36
CA ASP A 135 14.32 -21.90 13.07
C ASP A 135 14.48 -21.88 14.60
N ALA A 136 15.74 -21.75 15.08
CA ALA A 136 16.03 -21.68 16.50
C ALA A 136 15.72 -20.31 17.14
N ILE A 137 15.45 -19.28 16.33
CA ILE A 137 15.21 -17.92 16.81
C ILE A 137 13.70 -17.71 16.99
N PRO A 138 13.21 -17.33 18.17
CA PRO A 138 11.78 -17.07 18.38
C PRO A 138 11.27 -15.98 17.44
N GLN A 139 10.08 -16.19 16.86
CA GLN A 139 9.46 -15.26 15.90
C GLN A 139 9.33 -13.84 16.45
N TRP A 140 8.97 -13.70 17.73
CA TRP A 140 8.84 -12.39 18.38
C TRP A 140 10.17 -11.62 18.43
N LEU A 141 11.31 -12.32 18.55
CA LEU A 141 12.63 -11.68 18.61
C LEU A 141 13.02 -11.11 17.24
N ILE A 142 12.74 -11.84 16.16
CA ILE A 142 12.98 -11.35 14.79
C ILE A 142 12.08 -10.13 14.51
N ALA A 143 10.80 -10.19 14.90
CA ALA A 143 9.86 -9.07 14.74
C ALA A 143 10.31 -7.84 15.55
N LEU A 144 10.79 -8.03 16.78
CA LEU A 144 11.31 -6.96 17.62
C LEU A 144 12.55 -6.29 17.03
N ILE A 145 13.49 -7.09 16.52
CA ILE A 145 14.70 -6.58 15.86
C ILE A 145 14.34 -5.77 14.62
N ALA A 146 13.43 -6.29 13.77
CA ALA A 146 12.96 -5.59 12.60
C ALA A 146 12.32 -4.25 12.96
N LEU A 147 11.43 -4.24 13.96
CA LEU A 147 10.79 -3.02 14.45
C LEU A 147 11.81 -2.01 15.00
N ALA A 148 12.79 -2.48 15.77
CA ALA A 148 13.86 -1.63 16.31
C ALA A 148 14.73 -1.00 15.22
N ILE A 149 15.04 -1.76 14.15
CA ILE A 149 15.76 -1.23 12.99
C ILE A 149 14.96 -0.14 12.30
N VAL A 150 13.69 -0.40 11.96
CA VAL A 150 12.82 0.57 11.29
C VAL A 150 12.64 1.83 12.14
N LEU A 151 12.40 1.67 13.44
CA LEU A 151 12.28 2.80 14.37
C LEU A 151 13.56 3.64 14.41
N SER A 152 14.72 2.99 14.52
CA SER A 152 16.00 3.68 14.54
C SER A 152 16.24 4.48 13.26
N MET A 153 15.93 3.89 12.11
CA MET A 153 16.04 4.57 10.80
C MET A 153 15.13 5.80 10.71
N ASN A 154 13.91 5.71 11.21
CA ASN A 154 12.97 6.84 11.23
C ASN A 154 13.44 7.99 12.14
N LEU A 155 14.12 7.66 13.25
CA LEU A 155 14.62 8.67 14.20
C LEU A 155 15.88 9.39 13.72
N ILE A 156 16.66 8.79 12.81
CA ILE A 156 17.94 9.37 12.36
C ILE A 156 17.72 10.47 11.32
N SER A 157 17.01 10.21 10.23
CA SER A 157 16.84 11.19 9.15
C SER A 157 15.72 10.81 8.18
N VAL A 158 14.85 11.77 7.90
CA VAL A 158 13.78 11.64 6.88
C VAL A 158 14.37 11.44 5.48
N THR A 159 15.48 12.10 5.17
CA THR A 159 16.14 11.97 3.86
C THR A 159 16.74 10.58 3.66
N LEU A 160 17.40 10.05 4.70
CA LEU A 160 17.93 8.68 4.65
C LEU A 160 16.81 7.66 4.51
N PHE A 161 15.73 7.83 5.27
CA PHE A 161 14.53 6.99 5.17
C PHE A 161 13.96 7.01 3.75
N GLY A 162 13.78 8.19 3.15
CA GLY A 162 13.27 8.32 1.78
C GLY A 162 14.17 7.68 0.72
N GLU A 163 15.49 7.67 0.89
CA GLU A 163 16.41 7.00 -0.03
C GLU A 163 16.33 5.47 0.11
N LEU A 164 16.26 4.97 1.34
CA LEU A 164 16.10 3.53 1.60
C LEU A 164 14.74 3.02 1.11
N GLU A 165 13.68 3.78 1.33
CA GLU A 165 12.33 3.47 0.81
C GLU A 165 12.33 3.42 -0.73
N PHE A 166 13.02 4.35 -1.40
CA PHE A 166 13.19 4.34 -2.85
C PHE A 166 13.77 3.01 -3.34
N TRP A 167 14.90 2.57 -2.76
CA TRP A 167 15.54 1.32 -3.17
C TRP A 167 14.71 0.09 -2.82
N ALA A 168 14.09 0.07 -1.64
CA ALA A 168 13.19 -1.00 -1.24
C ALA A 168 11.98 -1.11 -2.19
N ALA A 169 11.38 0.02 -2.57
CA ALA A 169 10.30 0.06 -3.54
C ALA A 169 10.73 -0.43 -4.92
N LEU A 170 11.93 -0.04 -5.38
CA LEU A 170 12.48 -0.51 -6.64
C LEU A 170 12.65 -2.04 -6.66
N ILE A 171 13.16 -2.62 -5.58
CA ILE A 171 13.30 -4.08 -5.44
C ILE A 171 11.94 -4.76 -5.54
N LYS A 172 10.91 -4.24 -4.86
CA LYS A 172 9.53 -4.77 -4.92
C LYS A 172 8.99 -4.74 -6.35
N VAL A 173 9.16 -3.62 -7.08
CA VAL A 173 8.71 -3.48 -8.46
C VAL A 173 9.43 -4.47 -9.38
N VAL A 174 10.76 -4.58 -9.26
CA VAL A 174 11.55 -5.53 -10.04
C VAL A 174 11.10 -6.97 -9.76
N ALA A 175 10.87 -7.32 -8.50
CA ALA A 175 10.38 -8.65 -8.13
C ALA A 175 9.02 -8.96 -8.77
N LEU A 176 8.07 -8.02 -8.76
CA LEU A 176 6.76 -8.19 -9.40
C LEU A 176 6.87 -8.31 -10.92
N VAL A 177 7.67 -7.47 -11.58
CA VAL A 177 7.89 -7.55 -13.03
C VAL A 177 8.52 -8.89 -13.38
N THR A 178 9.52 -9.33 -12.64
CA THR A 178 10.15 -10.65 -12.83
C THR A 178 9.13 -11.78 -12.68
N PHE A 179 8.30 -11.72 -11.63
CA PHE A 179 7.25 -12.71 -11.44
C PHE A 179 6.25 -12.76 -12.61
N LEU A 180 5.83 -11.58 -13.12
CA LEU A 180 4.93 -11.50 -14.27
C LEU A 180 5.57 -12.04 -15.56
N VAL A 181 6.84 -11.70 -15.81
CA VAL A 181 7.58 -12.18 -16.98
C VAL A 181 7.73 -13.70 -16.90
N VAL A 182 8.23 -14.22 -15.78
CA VAL A 182 8.40 -15.66 -15.56
C VAL A 182 7.06 -16.40 -15.70
N GLY A 183 6.00 -15.91 -15.04
CA GLY A 183 4.67 -16.50 -15.13
C GLY A 183 4.13 -16.51 -16.57
N THR A 184 4.34 -15.43 -17.32
CA THR A 184 3.92 -15.33 -18.72
C THR A 184 4.69 -16.34 -19.60
N VAL A 185 6.00 -16.48 -19.39
CA VAL A 185 6.83 -17.45 -20.11
C VAL A 185 6.38 -18.88 -19.82
N PHE A 186 6.07 -19.20 -18.56
CA PHE A 186 5.56 -20.52 -18.18
C PHE A 186 4.21 -20.83 -18.84
N LEU A 187 3.30 -19.85 -18.86
CA LEU A 187 2.00 -19.99 -19.52
C LEU A 187 2.14 -20.16 -21.04
N ALA A 188 2.96 -19.35 -21.69
CA ALA A 188 3.18 -19.39 -23.14
C ALA A 188 3.90 -20.68 -23.57
N GLY A 189 4.90 -21.10 -22.79
CA GLY A 189 5.68 -22.32 -23.04
C GLY A 189 4.99 -23.61 -22.65
N ARG A 190 3.84 -23.55 -21.98
CA ARG A 190 3.11 -24.71 -21.43
C ARG A 190 4.01 -25.67 -20.63
N PHE A 191 4.94 -25.08 -19.86
CA PHE A 191 5.84 -25.85 -19.03
C PHE A 191 5.06 -26.65 -17.97
N LYS A 192 5.58 -27.82 -17.60
CA LYS A 192 5.02 -28.57 -16.49
C LYS A 192 5.70 -28.14 -15.17
N VAL A 193 4.91 -27.94 -14.14
CA VAL A 193 5.38 -27.70 -12.77
C VAL A 193 4.85 -28.86 -11.92
N ASP A 194 5.73 -29.58 -11.26
CA ASP A 194 5.41 -30.76 -10.45
C ASP A 194 4.54 -31.80 -11.20
N GLY A 195 4.81 -31.97 -12.50
CA GLY A 195 4.06 -32.91 -13.35
C GLY A 195 2.71 -32.39 -13.85
N GLN A 196 2.24 -31.25 -13.37
CA GLN A 196 1.01 -30.58 -13.78
C GLN A 196 1.28 -29.65 -14.96
N SER A 197 0.42 -29.69 -15.98
CA SER A 197 0.50 -28.76 -17.11
C SER A 197 0.08 -27.36 -16.69
N THR A 198 0.87 -26.35 -17.06
CA THR A 198 0.46 -24.95 -16.90
C THR A 198 -0.41 -24.52 -18.08
N GLY A 199 -1.36 -23.61 -17.84
CA GLY A 199 -2.22 -23.07 -18.89
C GLY A 199 -3.59 -22.64 -18.38
N PHE A 200 -4.33 -21.93 -19.22
CA PHE A 200 -5.70 -21.51 -18.88
C PHE A 200 -6.70 -22.67 -18.80
N SER A 201 -6.38 -23.84 -19.38
CA SER A 201 -7.19 -25.06 -19.23
C SER A 201 -7.31 -25.47 -17.76
N VAL A 202 -6.28 -25.25 -16.96
CA VAL A 202 -6.29 -25.56 -15.53
C VAL A 202 -7.46 -24.86 -14.80
N ILE A 203 -7.85 -23.66 -15.24
CA ILE A 203 -8.99 -22.94 -14.68
C ILE A 203 -10.29 -23.71 -14.96
N ALA A 204 -10.49 -24.20 -16.19
CA ALA A 204 -11.67 -24.95 -16.57
C ALA A 204 -11.74 -26.31 -15.86
N ASP A 205 -10.59 -26.98 -15.75
CA ASP A 205 -10.47 -28.33 -15.15
C ASP A 205 -10.70 -28.33 -13.63
N HIS A 206 -10.53 -27.16 -12.96
CA HIS A 206 -10.66 -27.00 -11.51
C HIS A 206 -11.86 -26.14 -11.08
N GLY A 207 -12.95 -26.17 -11.83
CA GLY A 207 -14.21 -25.52 -11.43
C GLY A 207 -14.39 -24.09 -11.96
N GLY A 208 -13.58 -23.66 -12.93
CA GLY A 208 -13.74 -22.39 -13.61
C GLY A 208 -13.22 -21.20 -12.81
N LEU A 209 -13.80 -20.02 -13.08
CA LEU A 209 -13.38 -18.77 -12.41
C LEU A 209 -13.80 -18.69 -10.94
N PHE A 210 -14.86 -19.41 -10.54
CA PHE A 210 -15.46 -19.33 -9.21
C PHE A 210 -15.60 -20.72 -8.56
N PRO A 211 -14.50 -21.47 -8.39
CA PRO A 211 -14.56 -22.84 -7.87
C PRO A 211 -15.12 -22.94 -6.45
N THR A 212 -15.00 -21.87 -5.65
CA THR A 212 -15.47 -21.78 -4.27
C THR A 212 -16.77 -20.97 -4.13
N GLY A 213 -17.38 -20.58 -5.25
CA GLY A 213 -18.58 -19.76 -5.31
C GLY A 213 -18.35 -18.28 -5.12
N LEU A 214 -19.38 -17.47 -5.39
CA LEU A 214 -19.31 -16.00 -5.33
C LEU A 214 -19.14 -15.46 -3.91
N PHE A 215 -19.63 -16.18 -2.90
CA PHE A 215 -19.53 -15.72 -1.50
C PHE A 215 -18.08 -15.65 -1.02
N SER A 216 -17.21 -16.52 -1.49
CA SER A 216 -15.78 -16.49 -1.18
C SER A 216 -15.10 -15.21 -1.65
N LEU A 217 -15.56 -14.64 -2.77
CA LEU A 217 -15.06 -13.35 -3.28
C LEU A 217 -15.39 -12.21 -2.31
N VAL A 218 -16.59 -12.24 -1.72
CA VAL A 218 -16.99 -11.23 -0.72
C VAL A 218 -16.11 -11.33 0.52
N ILE A 219 -15.82 -12.55 1.00
CA ILE A 219 -14.97 -12.77 2.19
C ILE A 219 -13.57 -12.22 1.97
N VAL A 220 -12.96 -12.47 0.81
CA VAL A 220 -11.58 -12.02 0.55
C VAL A 220 -11.47 -10.52 0.24
N THR A 221 -12.60 -9.81 0.05
CA THR A 221 -12.60 -8.38 -0.28
C THR A 221 -11.91 -7.55 0.79
N SER A 222 -12.10 -7.85 2.07
CA SER A 222 -11.42 -7.14 3.17
C SER A 222 -9.90 -7.22 3.05
N GLY A 223 -9.36 -8.39 2.73
CA GLY A 223 -7.94 -8.59 2.50
C GLY A 223 -7.43 -7.93 1.22
N VAL A 224 -8.27 -7.80 0.19
CA VAL A 224 -7.93 -7.07 -1.04
C VAL A 224 -7.90 -5.57 -0.77
N ILE A 225 -8.86 -5.03 0.01
CA ILE A 225 -8.84 -3.62 0.43
C ILE A 225 -7.56 -3.32 1.22
N PHE A 226 -7.16 -4.21 2.13
CA PHE A 226 -5.89 -4.07 2.86
C PHE A 226 -4.67 -4.06 1.93
N ALA A 227 -4.71 -4.77 0.80
CA ALA A 227 -3.63 -4.74 -0.19
C ALA A 227 -3.50 -3.38 -0.93
N TYR A 228 -4.53 -2.53 -0.85
CA TYR A 228 -4.52 -1.15 -1.34
C TYR A 228 -4.26 -0.11 -0.23
N ALA A 229 -3.93 -0.52 1.00
CA ALA A 229 -3.52 0.41 2.04
C ALA A 229 -2.24 1.14 1.63
N ALA A 230 -2.05 2.35 2.16
CA ALA A 230 -0.90 3.22 1.88
C ALA A 230 -0.83 3.78 0.43
N VAL A 231 -1.97 3.89 -0.24
CA VAL A 231 -2.06 4.58 -1.55
C VAL A 231 -2.50 6.05 -1.42
N GLU A 232 -3.01 6.45 -0.22
CA GLU A 232 -3.46 7.81 0.13
C GLU A 232 -2.33 8.80 0.40
#